data_06f1e35993e9a0aaf3ed4c3963c84d97
#
_entry.id   06f1e35993e9a0aaf3ed4c3963c84d97
#
_cell.length_a   1.000
_cell.length_b   1.000
_cell.length_c   1.000
_cell.angle_alpha   90.00
_cell.angle_beta   90.00
_cell.angle_gamma   90.00
#
_symmetry.space_group_name_H-M   'P 1'
#
loop_
_entity.id
_entity.type
_entity.pdbx_description
1 polymer ?
#
loop_
_entity_poly.entity_id
_entity_poly.type
_entity_poly.pdbx_seq_one_letter_code
_entity_poly.pdbx_strand_id
1 'polypeptide(L)'
;MDMTTLLNVDRVNKQYKDSEFKLQDASLTISTNETVGLIGKNGSGKSTLINILVGNRHKDNGSITFFGEEHAAGDVEYKEHIGVVFDDLRVPNKLTIKDIDKVFQSIYTTWNSQKFFDLIKYFELPLQTKIKTFSR
;
A
#
# COMPACT_ATOMS: atom_id res chain seq x y z
N MET A 1 19.15 -18.61 -7.00
CA MET A 1 18.12 -17.54 -6.99
C MET A 1 18.05 -16.98 -5.57
N ASP A 2 18.49 -15.76 -5.40
CA ASP A 2 18.51 -15.14 -4.07
C ASP A 2 17.10 -14.75 -3.67
N MET A 3 16.55 -15.44 -2.67
CA MET A 3 15.28 -15.10 -2.05
C MET A 3 15.54 -14.08 -0.95
N THR A 4 15.45 -12.81 -1.31
CA THR A 4 15.58 -11.72 -0.36
C THR A 4 14.24 -11.46 0.32
N THR A 5 14.24 -11.33 1.65
CA THR A 5 13.05 -10.92 2.38
C THR A 5 12.76 -9.45 2.12
N LEU A 6 11.60 -9.16 1.57
CA LEU A 6 11.15 -7.80 1.27
C LEU A 6 10.37 -7.18 2.43
N LEU A 7 9.56 -7.99 3.10
CA LEU A 7 8.75 -7.58 4.24
C LEU A 7 8.83 -8.65 5.31
N ASN A 8 9.10 -8.24 6.54
CA ASN A 8 8.99 -9.08 7.71
C ASN A 8 8.13 -8.40 8.78
N VAL A 9 7.05 -9.06 9.15
CA VAL A 9 6.16 -8.66 10.23
C VAL A 9 6.33 -9.65 11.36
N ASP A 10 6.74 -9.20 12.53
CA ASP A 10 7.01 -10.06 13.68
C ASP A 10 6.21 -9.61 14.90
N ARG A 11 5.26 -10.45 15.29
CA ARG A 11 4.43 -10.31 16.50
C ARG A 11 3.83 -8.92 16.68
N VAL A 12 3.23 -8.39 15.62
CA VAL A 12 2.58 -7.10 15.64
C VAL A 12 1.23 -7.17 16.34
N ASN A 13 1.01 -6.24 17.24
CA ASN A 13 -0.23 -6.13 18.01
C ASN A 13 -0.85 -4.76 17.84
N LYS A 14 -2.17 -4.72 17.86
CA LYS A 14 -2.96 -3.49 17.84
C LYS A 14 -4.27 -3.67 18.56
N GLN A 15 -4.57 -2.76 19.49
CA GLN A 15 -5.85 -2.69 20.17
C GLN A 15 -6.41 -1.27 20.09
N TYR A 16 -7.68 -1.14 19.77
CA TYR A 16 -8.39 0.13 19.80
C TYR A 16 -9.09 0.29 21.16
N LYS A 17 -9.07 1.49 21.74
CA LYS A 17 -9.57 1.79 23.09
C LYS A 17 -11.04 1.39 23.30
N ASP A 18 -11.86 1.54 22.26
CA ASP A 18 -13.30 1.34 22.35
C ASP A 18 -13.78 0.11 21.58
N SER A 19 -12.91 -0.85 21.38
CA SER A 19 -13.21 -2.08 20.62
C SER A 19 -12.72 -3.32 21.35
N GLU A 20 -13.52 -4.36 21.32
CA GLU A 20 -13.09 -5.69 21.78
C GLU A 20 -12.10 -6.33 20.80
N PHE A 21 -12.00 -5.78 19.60
CA PHE A 21 -11.10 -6.32 18.58
C PHE A 21 -9.65 -6.07 18.95
N LYS A 22 -8.84 -7.12 18.80
CA LYS A 22 -7.38 -7.08 18.95
C LYS A 22 -6.73 -7.76 17.77
N LEU A 23 -5.73 -7.10 17.18
CA LEU A 23 -4.75 -7.78 16.36
C LEU A 23 -3.66 -8.32 17.28
N GLN A 24 -3.47 -9.64 17.31
CA GLN A 24 -2.55 -10.30 18.24
C GLN A 24 -1.49 -11.11 17.50
N ASP A 25 -0.22 -10.85 17.83
CA ASP A 25 0.93 -11.60 17.34
C ASP A 25 0.94 -11.85 15.83
N ALA A 26 0.49 -10.87 15.08
CA ALA A 26 0.44 -10.97 13.62
C ALA A 26 1.87 -11.07 13.07
N SER A 27 2.14 -12.14 12.36
CA SER A 27 3.47 -12.42 11.81
C SER A 27 3.34 -12.92 10.37
N LEU A 28 4.14 -12.37 9.48
CA LEU A 28 4.25 -12.83 8.10
C LEU A 28 5.56 -12.36 7.49
N THR A 29 5.98 -13.04 6.46
CA THR A 29 7.18 -12.70 5.69
C THR A 29 6.83 -12.76 4.21
N ILE A 30 7.30 -11.78 3.45
CA ILE A 30 7.19 -11.79 1.99
C ILE A 30 8.59 -11.67 1.40
N SER A 31 8.93 -12.60 0.54
CA SER A 31 10.22 -12.67 -0.14
C SER A 31 10.10 -12.28 -1.62
N THR A 32 11.24 -12.08 -2.27
CA THR A 32 11.31 -11.77 -3.69
C THR A 32 10.53 -12.80 -4.52
N ASN A 33 9.75 -12.32 -5.49
CA ASN A 33 8.92 -13.14 -6.39
C ASN A 33 7.84 -13.97 -5.69
N GLU A 34 7.47 -13.60 -4.47
CA GLU A 34 6.45 -14.29 -3.70
C GLU A 34 5.14 -13.49 -3.70
N THR A 35 4.02 -14.19 -3.77
CA THR A 35 2.68 -13.62 -3.60
C THR A 35 2.05 -14.25 -2.38
N VAL A 36 1.65 -13.41 -1.43
CA VAL A 36 1.04 -13.86 -0.16
C VAL A 36 -0.42 -13.43 -0.11
N GLY A 37 -1.31 -14.40 0.12
CA GLY A 37 -2.74 -14.16 0.32
C GLY A 37 -3.06 -14.00 1.81
N LEU A 38 -3.83 -12.97 2.14
CA LEU A 38 -4.30 -12.71 3.49
C LEU A 38 -5.79 -13.06 3.56
N ILE A 39 -6.11 -14.19 4.19
CA ILE A 39 -7.45 -14.76 4.22
C ILE A 39 -7.99 -14.73 5.65
N GLY A 40 -9.28 -14.43 5.80
CA GLY A 40 -9.96 -14.45 7.09
C GLY A 40 -11.35 -13.82 6.98
N LYS A 41 -12.15 -14.02 8.02
CA LYS A 41 -13.47 -13.39 8.12
C LYS A 41 -13.36 -11.89 8.32
N ASN A 42 -14.44 -11.16 8.02
CA ASN A 42 -14.53 -9.74 8.38
C ASN A 42 -14.34 -9.58 9.89
N GLY A 43 -13.51 -8.60 10.29
CA GLY A 43 -13.16 -8.39 11.69
C GLY A 43 -12.01 -9.23 12.20
N SER A 44 -11.36 -10.05 11.36
CA SER A 44 -10.18 -10.86 11.76
C SER A 44 -8.87 -10.07 11.85
N GLY A 45 -8.84 -8.83 11.38
CA GLY A 45 -7.66 -7.97 11.46
C GLY A 45 -6.91 -7.72 10.16
N LYS A 46 -7.37 -8.26 9.04
CA LYS A 46 -6.74 -8.07 7.72
C LYS A 46 -6.54 -6.61 7.38
N SER A 47 -7.62 -5.81 7.46
CA SER A 47 -7.59 -4.39 7.16
C SER A 47 -6.72 -3.62 8.15
N THR A 48 -6.75 -3.99 9.42
CA THR A 48 -5.89 -3.38 10.45
C THR A 48 -4.42 -3.60 10.13
N LEU A 49 -4.03 -4.83 9.81
CA LEU A 49 -2.65 -5.15 9.44
C LEU A 49 -2.21 -4.38 8.19
N ILE A 50 -3.01 -4.37 7.15
CA ILE A 50 -2.70 -3.64 5.91
C ILE A 50 -2.54 -2.13 6.20
N ASN A 51 -3.44 -1.54 6.97
CA ASN A 51 -3.35 -0.12 7.34
C ASN A 51 -2.09 0.20 8.16
N ILE A 52 -1.63 -0.73 9.00
CA ILE A 52 -0.36 -0.59 9.70
C ILE A 52 0.81 -0.63 8.71
N LEU A 53 0.81 -1.60 7.80
CA LEU A 53 1.87 -1.76 6.80
C LEU A 53 2.02 -0.55 5.87
N VAL A 54 0.91 0.07 5.49
CA VAL A 54 0.95 1.26 4.61
C VAL A 54 1.10 2.58 5.38
N GLY A 55 1.19 2.53 6.71
CA GLY A 55 1.43 3.71 7.53
C GLY A 55 0.21 4.53 7.90
N ASN A 56 -1.00 4.02 7.67
CA ASN A 56 -2.25 4.70 8.04
C ASN A 56 -2.64 4.49 9.51
N ARG A 57 -2.02 3.53 10.18
CA ARG A 57 -2.22 3.21 11.60
C ARG A 57 -0.89 2.85 12.23
N HIS A 58 -0.77 3.08 13.53
CA HIS A 58 0.39 2.70 14.31
C HIS A 58 0.14 1.34 15.00
N LYS A 59 1.16 0.48 15.00
CA LYS A 59 1.16 -0.72 15.83
C LYS A 59 1.38 -0.34 17.29
N ASP A 60 0.93 -1.17 18.22
CA ASP A 60 1.19 -0.99 19.63
C ASP A 60 2.55 -1.58 20.02
N ASN A 61 2.89 -2.75 19.47
CA ASN A 61 4.19 -3.39 19.63
C ASN A 61 4.46 -4.37 18.49
N GLY A 62 5.58 -5.08 18.57
CA GLY A 62 6.08 -5.92 17.49
C GLY A 62 7.00 -5.16 16.57
N SER A 63 7.52 -5.81 15.54
CA SER A 63 8.42 -5.18 14.57
C SER A 63 7.98 -5.39 13.12
N ILE A 64 8.26 -4.40 12.29
CA ILE A 64 8.03 -4.46 10.83
C ILE A 64 9.28 -3.96 10.16
N THR A 65 9.87 -4.79 9.29
CA THR A 65 10.98 -4.39 8.45
C THR A 65 10.58 -4.45 6.99
N PHE A 66 10.92 -3.39 6.26
CA PHE A 66 10.83 -3.35 4.80
C PHE A 66 12.24 -3.31 4.25
N PHE A 67 12.54 -4.20 3.30
CA PHE A 67 13.85 -4.25 2.64
C PHE A 67 15.01 -4.36 3.64
N GLY A 68 14.78 -5.10 4.74
CA GLY A 68 15.78 -5.33 5.78
C GLY A 68 15.93 -4.23 6.82
N GLU A 69 15.15 -3.15 6.74
CA GLU A 69 15.24 -2.00 7.66
C GLU A 69 13.94 -1.79 8.42
N GLU A 70 14.05 -1.53 9.70
CA GLU A 70 12.92 -1.10 10.53
C GLU A 70 12.73 0.42 10.39
N HIS A 71 11.50 0.83 10.09
CA HIS A 71 11.15 2.22 9.90
C HIS A 71 10.39 2.77 11.11
N ALA A 72 10.77 3.95 11.56
CA ALA A 72 10.09 4.65 12.64
C ALA A 72 8.72 5.19 12.18
N ALA A 73 7.85 5.44 13.14
CA ALA A 73 6.57 6.09 12.86
C ALA A 73 6.81 7.47 12.21
N GLY A 74 6.23 7.65 11.04
CA GLY A 74 6.41 8.88 10.26
C GLY A 74 7.45 8.82 9.15
N ASP A 75 8.28 7.79 9.11
CA ASP A 75 9.19 7.58 7.98
C ASP A 75 8.41 7.37 6.70
N VAL A 76 8.87 8.00 5.63
CA VAL A 76 8.23 7.94 4.32
C VAL A 76 9.11 7.32 3.22
N GLU A 77 10.39 7.17 3.47
CA GLU A 77 11.35 6.70 2.47
C GLU A 77 11.00 5.32 1.90
N TYR A 78 10.62 4.37 2.77
CA TYR A 78 10.25 3.02 2.31
C TYR A 78 9.02 3.02 1.40
N LYS A 79 8.15 4.02 1.51
CA LYS A 79 6.93 4.15 0.72
C LYS A 79 7.19 4.41 -0.76
N GLU A 80 8.36 4.93 -1.09
CA GLU A 80 8.82 5.10 -2.48
C GLU A 80 8.84 3.76 -3.26
N HIS A 81 9.05 2.66 -2.53
CA HIS A 81 9.21 1.33 -3.11
C HIS A 81 7.99 0.43 -2.90
N ILE A 82 6.88 1.00 -2.41
CA ILE A 82 5.65 0.27 -2.13
C ILE A 82 4.50 0.89 -2.92
N GLY A 83 3.78 0.03 -3.64
CA GLY A 83 2.52 0.40 -4.27
C GLY A 83 1.33 -0.17 -3.49
N VAL A 84 0.27 0.61 -3.35
CA VAL A 84 -0.95 0.19 -2.66
C VAL A 84 -2.16 0.43 -3.54
N VAL A 85 -3.01 -0.59 -3.67
CA VAL A 85 -4.30 -0.47 -4.33
C VAL A 85 -5.40 -0.68 -3.29
N PHE A 86 -6.25 0.32 -3.13
CA PHE A 86 -7.38 0.27 -2.21
C PHE A 86 -8.67 -0.13 -2.93
N ASP A 87 -9.66 -0.58 -2.16
CA ASP A 87 -11.01 -0.86 -2.69
C ASP A 87 -11.66 0.40 -3.28
N ASP A 88 -11.41 1.55 -2.65
CA ASP A 88 -11.87 2.84 -3.12
C ASP A 88 -10.78 3.55 -3.92
N LEU A 89 -11.22 4.30 -4.93
CA LEU A 89 -10.34 5.18 -5.67
C LEU A 89 -9.91 6.35 -4.77
N ARG A 90 -8.64 6.33 -4.36
CA ARG A 90 -8.06 7.32 -3.42
C ARG A 90 -7.47 8.56 -4.10
N VAL A 91 -7.96 8.88 -5.29
CA VAL A 91 -7.57 10.10 -6.01
C VAL A 91 -8.76 11.04 -6.15
N PRO A 92 -8.55 12.36 -6.14
CA PRO A 92 -9.64 13.31 -6.32
C PRO A 92 -10.37 13.09 -7.64
N ASN A 93 -11.68 12.94 -7.57
CA ASN A 93 -12.52 12.62 -8.73
C ASN A 93 -12.50 13.68 -9.84
N LYS A 94 -12.04 14.88 -9.53
CA LYS A 94 -11.95 15.99 -10.48
C LYS A 94 -10.72 15.95 -11.37
N LEU A 95 -9.75 15.11 -11.04
CA LEU A 95 -8.50 15.00 -11.79
C LEU A 95 -8.69 14.16 -13.05
N THR A 96 -7.93 14.50 -14.07
CA THR A 96 -7.75 13.68 -15.27
C THR A 96 -6.54 12.76 -15.09
N ILE A 97 -6.36 11.82 -16.02
CA ILE A 97 -5.16 10.95 -16.03
C ILE A 97 -3.87 11.79 -16.16
N LYS A 98 -3.89 12.85 -16.97
CA LYS A 98 -2.73 13.75 -17.08
C LYS A 98 -2.42 14.49 -15.78
N ASP A 99 -3.45 14.89 -15.05
CA ASP A 99 -3.27 15.54 -13.74
C ASP A 99 -2.65 14.56 -12.73
N ILE A 100 -3.08 13.32 -12.74
CA ILE A 100 -2.53 12.27 -11.87
C ILE A 100 -1.04 12.05 -12.15
N ASP A 101 -0.64 11.98 -13.42
CA ASP A 101 0.76 11.84 -13.77
C ASP A 101 1.62 12.95 -13.15
N LYS A 102 1.17 14.19 -13.27
CA LYS A 102 1.87 15.36 -12.69
C LYS A 102 1.97 15.26 -11.16
N VAL A 103 0.89 14.87 -10.49
CA VAL A 103 0.87 14.72 -9.04
C VAL A 103 1.86 13.66 -8.59
N PHE A 104 1.80 12.46 -9.18
CA PHE A 104 2.70 11.37 -8.79
C PHE A 104 4.16 11.65 -9.17
N GLN A 105 4.40 12.33 -10.28
CA GLN A 105 5.73 12.78 -10.66
C GLN A 105 6.36 13.70 -9.61
N SER A 106 5.55 14.52 -8.93
CA SER A 106 6.02 15.40 -7.87
C SER A 106 6.22 14.70 -6.52
N ILE A 107 5.56 13.56 -6.31
CA ILE A 107 5.61 12.81 -5.04
C ILE A 107 6.69 11.74 -5.05
N TYR A 108 6.78 10.97 -6.14
CA TYR A 108 7.68 9.82 -6.25
C TYR A 108 8.88 10.13 -7.14
N THR A 109 10.07 9.99 -6.60
CA THR A 109 11.32 10.22 -7.37
C THR A 109 11.51 9.15 -8.46
N THR A 110 10.95 7.95 -8.23
CA THR A 110 11.05 6.81 -9.14
C THR A 110 9.91 6.75 -10.17
N TRP A 111 9.03 7.74 -10.19
CA TRP A 111 7.89 7.76 -11.10
C TRP A 111 8.34 7.78 -12.56
N ASN A 112 7.75 6.91 -13.36
CA ASN A 112 8.02 6.80 -14.80
C ASN A 112 6.75 7.14 -15.60
N SER A 113 6.65 8.37 -16.07
CA SER A 113 5.50 8.85 -16.83
C SER A 113 5.29 8.05 -18.12
N GLN A 114 6.37 7.66 -18.82
CA GLN A 114 6.24 6.88 -20.05
C GLN A 114 5.57 5.53 -19.79
N LYS A 115 6.02 4.83 -18.75
CA LYS A 115 5.42 3.54 -18.36
C LYS A 115 3.97 3.70 -17.92
N PHE A 116 3.66 4.79 -17.20
CA PHE A 116 2.30 5.11 -16.79
C PHE A 116 1.38 5.31 -18.03
N PHE A 117 1.79 6.13 -18.96
CA PHE A 117 0.99 6.38 -20.18
C PHE A 117 0.89 5.14 -21.08
N ASP A 118 1.90 4.32 -21.15
CA ASP A 118 1.85 3.05 -21.87
C ASP A 118 0.76 2.12 -21.28
N LEU A 119 0.64 2.04 -19.95
CA LEU A 119 -0.42 1.29 -19.29
C LEU A 119 -1.80 1.91 -19.53
N ILE A 120 -1.92 3.22 -19.47
CA ILE A 120 -3.16 3.93 -19.77
C ILE A 120 -3.62 3.63 -21.20
N LYS A 121 -2.70 3.62 -22.15
CA LYS A 121 -2.98 3.25 -23.54
C LYS A 121 -3.40 1.78 -23.66
N TYR A 122 -2.70 0.90 -22.98
CA TYR A 122 -3.00 -0.53 -22.98
C TYR A 122 -4.42 -0.80 -22.49
N PHE A 123 -4.86 -0.09 -21.43
CA PHE A 123 -6.22 -0.21 -20.89
C PHE A 123 -7.24 0.69 -21.58
N GLU A 124 -6.85 1.42 -22.62
CA GLU A 124 -7.71 2.30 -23.42
C GLU A 124 -8.44 3.36 -22.57
N LEU A 125 -7.76 3.91 -21.55
CA LEU A 125 -8.35 4.93 -20.68
C LEU A 125 -8.21 6.33 -21.29
N PRO A 126 -9.26 7.19 -21.18
CA PRO A 126 -9.21 8.55 -21.74
C PRO A 126 -8.32 9.47 -20.92
N LEU A 127 -7.42 10.21 -21.58
CA LEU A 127 -6.44 11.09 -20.94
C LEU A 127 -7.02 12.39 -20.38
N GLN A 128 -8.04 12.93 -21.03
CA GLN A 128 -8.58 14.26 -20.76
C GLN A 128 -9.88 14.24 -19.95
N THR A 129 -10.44 13.06 -19.70
CA THR A 129 -11.70 12.92 -19.01
C THR A 129 -11.47 12.78 -17.51
N LYS A 130 -12.30 13.42 -16.71
CA LYS A 130 -12.20 13.34 -15.24
C LYS A 130 -12.48 11.92 -14.76
N ILE A 131 -11.72 11.46 -13.77
CA ILE A 131 -11.80 10.09 -13.23
C ILE A 131 -13.19 9.73 -12.73
N LYS A 132 -13.94 10.70 -12.20
CA LYS A 132 -15.32 10.46 -11.73
C LYS A 132 -16.24 9.83 -12.76
N THR A 133 -15.89 9.94 -14.05
CA THR A 133 -16.69 9.36 -15.14
C THR A 133 -16.28 7.94 -15.50
N PHE A 134 -15.20 7.43 -14.93
CA PHE A 134 -14.73 6.07 -15.18
C PHE A 134 -15.59 5.06 -14.41
N SER A 135 -15.87 3.91 -15.02
CA SER A 135 -16.47 2.78 -14.34
C SER A 135 -15.44 2.10 -13.42
N ARG A 136 -15.94 1.46 -12.36
CA ARG A 136 -15.10 0.64 -11.49
C ARG A 136 -14.72 -0.68 -12.13
#